data_e77c4448841274181c606cd03737f59a
#
_entry.id   e77c4448841274181c606cd03737f59a
#
_cell.length_a   1.000
_cell.length_b   1.000
_cell.length_c   1.000
_cell.angle_alpha   90.00
_cell.angle_beta   90.00
_cell.angle_gamma   90.00
#
_symmetry.space_group_name_H-M   'P 1'
#
loop_
_entity.id
_entity.type
_entity.pdbx_description
1 polymer ?
#
loop_
_entity_poly.entity_id
_entity_poly.type
_entity_poly.pdbx_seq_one_letter_code
_entity_poly.pdbx_strand_id
1 'polypeptide(L)'
;KVIKELAKPSPKFNEIRQIIANANVKDFEVFYRYLFDNASDFAPGKEGTVAIHINEYSFQSNFRIDKEINCMALIKQLINI
;
A
#
# COMPACT_ATOMS: atom_id res chain seq x y z
N LYS A 1 6.44 -9.53 -2.21
CA LYS A 1 7.59 -8.73 -1.81
C LYS A 1 7.20 -7.47 -1.04
N VAL A 2 6.16 -6.76 -1.50
CA VAL A 2 5.68 -5.58 -0.78
C VAL A 2 5.22 -5.94 0.62
N ILE A 3 4.46 -7.03 0.75
CA ILE A 3 3.95 -7.45 2.05
C ILE A 3 5.09 -7.80 3.00
N LYS A 4 6.10 -8.48 2.50
CA LYS A 4 7.29 -8.84 3.29
C LYS A 4 8.00 -7.60 3.81
N GLU A 5 8.16 -6.59 2.97
CA GLU A 5 8.81 -5.35 3.36
C GLU A 5 7.97 -4.58 4.38
N LEU A 6 6.65 -4.50 4.16
CA LEU A 6 5.75 -3.83 5.11
C LEU A 6 5.71 -4.53 6.47
N ALA A 7 5.93 -5.83 6.49
CA ALA A 7 5.89 -6.62 7.73
C ALA A 7 7.15 -6.46 8.59
N LYS A 8 8.21 -5.84 8.08
CA LYS A 8 9.43 -5.62 8.84
C LYS A 8 9.19 -4.62 9.98
N PRO A 9 9.98 -4.71 11.07
CA PRO A 9 9.84 -3.75 12.17
C PRO A 9 10.02 -2.29 11.77
N SER A 10 10.87 -2.04 10.77
CA SER A 10 11.08 -0.69 10.25
C SER A 10 10.99 -0.71 8.73
N PRO A 11 9.78 -0.77 8.16
CA PRO A 11 9.63 -0.80 6.71
C PRO A 11 10.20 0.46 6.08
N LYS A 12 10.90 0.30 4.96
CA LYS A 12 11.55 1.41 4.27
C LYS A 12 10.74 1.83 3.05
N PHE A 13 10.30 3.07 3.05
CA PHE A 13 9.50 3.64 1.97
C PHE A 13 10.17 3.44 0.60
N ASN A 14 11.47 3.78 0.50
CA ASN A 14 12.17 3.70 -0.79
C ASN A 14 12.33 2.27 -1.28
N GLU A 15 12.46 1.30 -0.38
CA GLU A 15 12.52 -0.10 -0.77
C GLU A 15 11.19 -0.54 -1.38
N ILE A 16 10.08 -0.15 -0.76
CA ILE A 16 8.75 -0.49 -1.27
C ILE A 16 8.51 0.20 -2.60
N ARG A 17 8.92 1.47 -2.72
CA ARG A 17 8.80 2.20 -3.98
C ARG A 17 9.52 1.48 -5.12
N GLN A 18 10.73 0.98 -4.85
CA GLN A 18 11.51 0.26 -5.84
C GLN A 18 10.83 -1.04 -6.25
N ILE A 19 10.27 -1.77 -5.27
CA ILE A 19 9.56 -3.02 -5.54
C ILE A 19 8.36 -2.75 -6.45
N ILE A 20 7.58 -1.71 -6.15
CA ILE A 20 6.40 -1.37 -6.94
C ILE A 20 6.79 -0.93 -8.36
N ALA A 21 7.84 -0.13 -8.48
CA ALA A 21 8.34 0.31 -9.79
C ALA A 21 8.79 -0.88 -10.63
N ASN A 22 9.52 -1.81 -10.02
CA ASN A 22 10.03 -3.00 -10.72
C ASN A 22 8.90 -3.96 -11.10
N ALA A 23 7.82 -3.99 -10.34
CA ALA A 23 6.68 -4.86 -10.62
C ALA A 23 5.84 -4.35 -11.79
N ASN A 24 6.00 -3.08 -12.16
CA ASN A 24 5.27 -2.47 -13.27
C ASN A 24 3.76 -2.68 -13.14
N VAL A 25 3.22 -2.24 -12.00
CA VAL A 25 1.80 -2.42 -11.68
C VAL A 25 0.93 -1.71 -12.70
N LYS A 26 0.00 -2.44 -13.33
CA LYS A 26 -0.91 -1.91 -14.34
C LYS A 26 -2.25 -1.49 -13.76
N ASP A 27 -2.71 -2.21 -12.74
CA ASP A 27 -4.01 -1.99 -12.14
C ASP A 27 -3.86 -1.81 -10.64
N PHE A 28 -3.93 -0.55 -10.19
CA PHE A 28 -3.74 -0.25 -8.78
C PHE A 28 -4.93 -0.67 -7.93
N GLU A 29 -6.13 -0.83 -8.49
CA GLU A 29 -7.25 -1.37 -7.72
C GLU A 29 -6.98 -2.80 -7.28
N VAL A 30 -6.44 -3.62 -8.19
CA VAL A 30 -6.03 -4.98 -7.86
C VAL A 30 -4.93 -4.96 -6.81
N PHE A 31 -4.00 -4.03 -6.91
CA PHE A 31 -2.92 -3.91 -5.94
C PHE A 31 -3.46 -3.52 -4.56
N TYR A 32 -4.40 -2.58 -4.49
CA TYR A 32 -5.02 -2.19 -3.22
C TYR A 32 -5.76 -3.36 -2.58
N ARG A 33 -6.47 -4.15 -3.39
CA ARG A 33 -7.13 -5.34 -2.87
C ARG A 33 -6.12 -6.36 -2.33
N TYR A 34 -4.99 -6.50 -3.00
CA TYR A 34 -3.91 -7.36 -2.55
C TYR A 34 -3.39 -6.91 -1.18
N LEU A 35 -3.22 -5.61 -0.98
CA LEU A 35 -2.81 -5.08 0.33
C LEU A 35 -3.86 -5.38 1.40
N PHE A 36 -5.12 -5.19 1.08
CA PHE A 36 -6.21 -5.46 2.02
C PHE A 36 -6.25 -6.94 2.41
N ASP A 37 -6.14 -7.82 1.43
CA ASP A 37 -6.21 -9.26 1.68
C ASP A 37 -5.05 -9.77 2.54
N ASN A 38 -3.94 -9.04 2.59
CA ASN A 38 -2.76 -9.42 3.34
C ASN A 38 -2.50 -8.51 4.54
N ALA A 39 -3.48 -7.72 4.96
CA ALA A 39 -3.31 -6.74 6.03
C ALA A 39 -2.85 -7.38 7.35
N SER A 40 -3.33 -8.57 7.66
CA SER A 40 -2.95 -9.24 8.90
C SER A 40 -1.47 -9.66 8.92
N ASP A 41 -0.84 -9.75 7.75
CA ASP A 41 0.57 -10.12 7.67
C ASP A 41 1.49 -8.95 8.01
N PHE A 42 1.08 -7.70 7.71
CA PHE A 42 1.95 -6.55 7.98
C PHE A 42 1.41 -5.61 9.06
N ALA A 43 0.14 -5.73 9.44
CA ALA A 43 -0.46 -4.87 10.45
C ALA A 43 -1.43 -5.66 11.33
N PRO A 44 -0.95 -6.72 12.01
CA PRO A 44 -1.83 -7.54 12.84
C PRO A 44 -2.46 -6.69 13.96
N GLY A 45 -3.77 -6.83 14.13
CA GLY A 45 -4.52 -6.05 15.12
C GLY A 45 -4.91 -4.66 14.63
N LYS A 46 -4.44 -4.23 13.45
CA LYS A 46 -4.73 -2.92 12.88
C LYS A 46 -5.35 -3.03 11.50
N GLU A 47 -5.91 -4.16 11.17
CA GLU A 47 -6.51 -4.41 9.86
C GLU A 47 -7.61 -3.41 9.53
N GLY A 48 -8.39 -3.00 10.53
CA GLY A 48 -9.44 -2.00 10.32
C GLY A 48 -8.87 -0.64 9.91
N THR A 49 -7.77 -0.24 10.53
CA THR A 49 -7.09 1.01 10.15
C THR A 49 -6.55 0.93 8.73
N VAL A 50 -5.97 -0.21 8.37
CA VAL A 50 -5.51 -0.45 7.00
C VAL A 50 -6.67 -0.31 6.02
N ALA A 51 -7.81 -0.92 6.32
CA ALA A 51 -8.99 -0.85 5.45
C ALA A 51 -9.47 0.58 5.25
N ILE A 52 -9.45 1.40 6.30
CA ILE A 52 -9.85 2.81 6.20
C ILE A 52 -8.93 3.55 5.24
N HIS A 53 -7.62 3.38 5.39
CA HIS A 53 -6.66 4.05 4.52
C HIS A 53 -6.78 3.57 3.07
N ILE A 54 -6.92 2.27 2.87
CA ILE A 54 -7.05 1.73 1.51
C ILE A 54 -8.30 2.27 0.84
N ASN A 55 -9.43 2.31 1.55
CA ASN A 55 -10.67 2.83 1.00
C ASN A 55 -10.52 4.28 0.57
N GLU A 56 -9.89 5.10 1.41
CA GLU A 56 -9.69 6.52 1.11
C GLU A 56 -8.81 6.72 -0.13
N TYR A 57 -7.68 6.04 -0.19
CA TYR A 57 -6.75 6.21 -1.31
C TYR A 57 -7.25 5.55 -2.59
N SER A 58 -7.98 4.45 -2.47
CA SER A 58 -8.61 3.81 -3.63
C SER A 58 -9.63 4.75 -4.27
N PHE A 59 -10.42 5.45 -3.46
CA PHE A 59 -11.36 6.45 -3.95
C PHE A 59 -10.62 7.60 -4.62
N GLN A 60 -9.59 8.14 -3.97
CA GLN A 60 -8.81 9.25 -4.52
C GLN A 60 -8.11 8.89 -5.82
N SER A 61 -7.73 7.63 -6.00
CA SER A 61 -7.05 7.17 -7.20
C SER A 61 -7.83 7.49 -8.47
N ASN A 62 -9.15 7.53 -8.39
CA ASN A 62 -10.00 7.85 -9.55
C ASN A 62 -9.82 9.27 -10.05
N PHE A 63 -9.27 10.15 -9.22
CA PHE A 63 -9.12 11.58 -9.50
C PHE A 63 -7.66 11.99 -9.68
N ARG A 64 -6.73 11.05 -9.58
CA ARG A 64 -5.30 11.35 -9.68
C ARG A 64 -4.77 11.02 -11.06
N ILE A 65 -3.94 11.91 -11.59
CA ILE A 65 -3.27 11.66 -12.87
C ILE A 65 -2.23 10.56 -12.69
N ASP A 66 -1.41 10.66 -11.64
CA ASP A 66 -0.37 9.68 -11.37
C ASP A 66 -0.82 8.76 -10.23
N LYS A 67 -1.27 7.57 -10.60
CA LYS A 67 -1.77 6.59 -9.64
C LYS A 67 -0.66 5.95 -8.81
N GLU A 68 0.56 5.94 -9.31
CA GLU A 68 1.69 5.43 -8.55
C GLU A 68 2.02 6.34 -7.39
N ILE A 69 2.01 7.67 -7.60
CA ILE A 69 2.24 8.62 -6.52
C ILE A 69 1.16 8.47 -5.45
N ASN A 70 -0.09 8.34 -5.87
CA ASN A 70 -1.20 8.13 -4.93
C ASN A 70 -0.99 6.86 -4.12
N CYS A 71 -0.56 5.79 -4.77
CA CYS A 71 -0.27 4.52 -4.10
C CYS A 71 0.86 4.68 -3.10
N MET A 72 1.92 5.40 -3.45
CA MET A 72 3.04 5.61 -2.53
C MET A 72 2.64 6.46 -1.32
N ALA A 73 1.71 7.39 -1.49
CA ALA A 73 1.16 8.13 -0.36
C ALA A 73 0.43 7.19 0.61
N LEU A 74 -0.33 6.23 0.08
CA LEU A 74 -0.95 5.20 0.91
C LEU A 74 0.13 4.38 1.65
N ILE A 75 1.17 3.96 0.95
CA ILE A 75 2.25 3.18 1.57
C ILE A 75 2.85 3.94 2.75
N LYS A 76 3.05 5.24 2.62
CA LYS A 76 3.57 6.06 3.72
C LYS A 76 2.65 6.01 4.94
N GLN A 77 1.34 6.06 4.72
CA GLN A 77 0.38 5.94 5.82
C GLN A 77 0.47 4.56 6.48
N LEU A 78 0.58 3.51 5.67
CA LEU A 78 0.66 2.15 6.21
C LEU A 78 1.93 1.92 7.01
N ILE A 79 3.03 2.53 6.60
CA ILE A 79 4.28 2.44 7.36
C ILE A 79 4.14 3.07 8.75
N ASN A 80 3.31 4.10 8.87
CA ASN A 80 3.17 4.88 10.10
C ASN A 80 2.07 4.40 11.06
N ILE A 81 1.35 3.36 10.74
CA ILE A 81 0.27 2.90 11.62
C ILE A 81 0.76 2.02 12.77
#